data_a59828e42061f15607999d3ba46e5a37
#
_entry.id   a59828e42061f15607999d3ba46e5a37
#
_cell.length_a   1.000
_cell.length_b   1.000
_cell.length_c   1.000
_cell.angle_alpha   90.00
_cell.angle_beta   90.00
_cell.angle_gamma   90.00
#
_symmetry.space_group_name_H-M   'P 1'
#
loop_
_entity.id
_entity.type
_entity.pdbx_description
1 polymer ?
#
loop_
_entity_poly.entity_id
_entity_poly.type
_entity_poly.pdbx_seq_one_letter_code
_entity_poly.pdbx_strand_id
1 'polypeptide(L)'
;LHEVAEFNRVVLSCGGGTPCFFDNIDYLNRQGATVYLKATPDVLFSHLHMGRNVRPLLLGKTPDEVRHFISEQLAEREDFYTKAHYTVDISLLDNHKKVQDTILRLCETLGISTDNINTNNNRNKTIKTTF
;
A
#
# COMPACT_ATOMS: atom_id res chain seq x y z
N LEU A 1 -5.36 1.33 15.32
CA LEU A 1 -4.11 1.54 14.58
C LEU A 1 -2.91 1.66 15.53
N HIS A 2 -2.97 2.53 16.52
CA HIS A 2 -1.85 2.83 17.42
C HIS A 2 -1.33 1.57 18.11
N GLU A 3 -2.18 0.76 18.73
CA GLU A 3 -1.78 -0.49 19.39
C GLU A 3 -0.98 -1.43 18.48
N VAL A 4 -1.41 -1.57 17.21
CA VAL A 4 -0.72 -2.45 16.25
C VAL A 4 0.61 -1.83 15.79
N ALA A 5 0.67 -0.51 15.67
CA ALA A 5 1.87 0.19 15.25
C ALA A 5 3.00 0.21 16.29
N GLU A 6 2.68 -0.07 17.56
CA GLU A 6 3.65 -0.16 18.66
C GLU A 6 4.37 -1.52 18.71
N PHE A 7 3.88 -2.54 18.01
CA PHE A 7 4.57 -3.82 17.95
C PHE A 7 5.92 -3.70 17.25
N ASN A 8 6.94 -4.32 17.82
CA ASN A 8 8.22 -4.49 17.17
C ASN A 8 8.12 -5.52 16.03
N ARG A 9 8.77 -5.26 14.90
CA ARG A 9 8.88 -6.22 13.77
C ARG A 9 7.53 -6.61 13.17
N VAL A 10 6.74 -5.62 12.80
CA VAL A 10 5.45 -5.80 12.13
C VAL A 10 5.49 -5.22 10.73
N VAL A 11 4.87 -5.89 9.78
CA VAL A 11 4.47 -5.32 8.49
C VAL A 11 2.99 -5.03 8.58
N LEU A 12 2.64 -3.75 8.48
CA LEU A 12 1.27 -3.29 8.58
C LEU A 12 0.76 -2.86 7.21
N SER A 13 -0.22 -3.58 6.67
CA SER A 13 -0.96 -3.16 5.47
C SER A 13 -2.23 -2.44 5.89
N CYS A 14 -2.32 -1.16 5.56
CA CYS A 14 -3.46 -0.32 5.87
C CYS A 14 -4.41 -0.20 4.68
N GLY A 15 -5.69 -0.03 4.95
CA GLY A 15 -6.63 0.41 3.92
C GLY A 15 -6.38 1.88 3.55
N GLY A 16 -6.67 2.24 2.29
CA GLY A 16 -6.37 3.58 1.76
C GLY A 16 -6.99 4.75 2.51
N GLY A 17 -8.05 4.54 3.28
CA GLY A 17 -8.62 5.58 4.16
C GLY A 17 -7.84 5.80 5.46
N THR A 18 -7.13 4.79 5.95
CA THR A 18 -6.49 4.82 7.27
C THR A 18 -5.54 6.00 7.47
N PRO A 19 -4.64 6.34 6.52
CA PRO A 19 -3.72 7.46 6.68
C PRO A 19 -4.39 8.84 6.68
N CYS A 20 -5.61 8.91 6.12
CA CYS A 20 -6.34 10.16 5.94
C CYS A 20 -7.12 10.59 7.20
N PHE A 21 -7.19 9.73 8.21
CA PHE A 21 -7.90 10.04 9.46
C PHE A 21 -6.95 10.55 10.53
N PHE A 22 -7.37 11.60 11.22
CA PHE A 22 -6.64 12.20 12.34
C PHE A 22 -5.16 12.46 11.98
N ASP A 23 -4.26 12.11 12.85
CA ASP A 23 -2.81 12.19 12.69
C ASP A 23 -2.16 10.84 12.31
N ASN A 24 -2.94 9.92 11.75
CA ASN A 24 -2.49 8.54 11.51
C ASN A 24 -1.22 8.45 10.68
N ILE A 25 -1.10 9.21 9.59
CA ILE A 25 0.11 9.16 8.75
C ILE A 25 1.33 9.70 9.50
N ASP A 26 1.16 10.78 10.25
CA ASP A 26 2.24 11.39 11.03
C ASP A 26 2.65 10.47 12.19
N TYR A 27 1.67 9.78 12.81
CA TYR A 27 1.93 8.78 13.83
C TYR A 27 2.71 7.59 13.25
N LEU A 28 2.27 7.02 12.13
CA LEU A 28 2.94 5.90 11.46
C LEU A 28 4.38 6.26 11.05
N ASN A 29 4.59 7.49 10.56
CA ASN A 29 5.92 8.00 10.21
C ASN A 29 6.87 8.03 11.43
N ARG A 30 6.36 8.35 12.62
CA ARG A 30 7.15 8.30 13.86
C ARG A 30 7.48 6.88 14.31
N GLN A 31 6.64 5.89 13.97
CA GLN A 31 6.79 4.51 14.42
C GLN A 31 7.66 3.65 13.50
N GLY A 32 7.83 4.02 12.24
CA GLY A 32 8.64 3.22 11.30
C GLY A 32 8.62 3.74 9.88
N ALA A 33 9.17 2.96 8.97
CA ALA A 33 9.16 3.27 7.55
C ALA A 33 7.74 3.12 6.97
N THR A 34 7.27 4.15 6.29
CA THR A 34 5.99 4.16 5.59
C THR A 34 6.22 4.15 4.09
N VAL A 35 5.41 3.39 3.38
CA VAL A 35 5.51 3.22 1.93
C VAL A 35 4.16 3.48 1.28
N TYR A 36 4.12 4.43 0.36
CA TYR A 36 2.99 4.65 -0.53
C TYR A 36 3.15 3.81 -1.80
N LEU A 37 2.23 2.89 -2.02
CA LEU A 37 2.14 2.12 -3.26
C LEU A 37 1.29 2.90 -4.26
N LYS A 38 1.95 3.65 -5.14
CA LYS A 38 1.31 4.53 -6.10
C LYS A 38 0.91 3.79 -7.36
N ALA A 39 -0.34 3.96 -7.79
CA ALA A 39 -0.86 3.46 -9.06
C ALA A 39 -1.72 4.51 -9.75
N THR A 40 -1.81 4.40 -11.08
CA THR A 40 -2.73 5.24 -11.86
C THR A 40 -4.19 4.83 -11.63
N PRO A 41 -5.17 5.73 -11.84
CA PRO A 41 -6.59 5.38 -11.74
C PRO A 41 -6.99 4.18 -12.60
N ASP A 42 -6.43 4.05 -13.80
CA ASP A 42 -6.72 2.92 -14.71
C ASP A 42 -6.22 1.59 -14.16
N VAL A 43 -5.04 1.57 -13.56
CA VAL A 43 -4.49 0.38 -12.89
C VAL A 43 -5.36 -0.01 -11.70
N LEU A 44 -5.76 0.97 -10.88
CA LEU A 44 -6.66 0.75 -9.76
C LEU A 44 -8.02 0.21 -10.20
N PHE A 45 -8.57 0.78 -11.29
CA PHE A 45 -9.81 0.31 -11.90
C PHE A 45 -9.68 -1.15 -12.34
N SER A 46 -8.60 -1.49 -13.05
CA SER A 46 -8.36 -2.87 -13.52
C SER A 46 -8.26 -3.85 -12.34
N HIS A 47 -7.54 -3.51 -11.28
CA HIS A 47 -7.42 -4.34 -10.08
C HIS A 47 -8.75 -4.53 -9.35
N LEU A 48 -9.62 -3.52 -9.33
CA LEU A 48 -10.97 -3.62 -8.75
C LEU A 48 -11.86 -4.57 -9.53
N HIS A 49 -11.74 -4.62 -10.87
CA HIS A 49 -12.51 -5.51 -11.73
C HIS A 49 -12.02 -6.96 -11.67
N MET A 50 -10.72 -7.18 -11.49
CA MET A 50 -10.16 -8.53 -11.34
C MET A 50 -10.38 -9.13 -9.96
N GLY A 51 -10.70 -8.30 -8.97
CA GLY A 51 -10.96 -8.74 -7.60
C GLY A 51 -12.25 -9.57 -7.50
N ARG A 52 -12.18 -10.73 -6.83
CA ARG A 52 -13.35 -11.61 -6.61
C ARG A 52 -14.40 -11.00 -5.67
N ASN A 53 -14.06 -9.97 -4.93
CA ASN A 53 -14.94 -9.32 -3.96
C ASN A 53 -15.45 -8.00 -4.53
N VAL A 54 -16.75 -7.95 -4.80
CA VAL A 54 -17.43 -6.70 -5.17
C VAL A 54 -17.42 -5.78 -3.96
N ARG A 55 -16.80 -4.61 -4.11
CA ARG A 55 -16.80 -3.60 -3.03
C ARG A 55 -18.17 -2.94 -2.94
N PRO A 56 -18.80 -2.86 -1.75
CA PRO A 56 -20.15 -2.31 -1.59
C PRO A 56 -20.31 -0.90 -2.17
N LEU A 57 -19.28 -0.05 -2.08
CA LEU A 57 -19.27 1.33 -2.59
C LEU A 57 -19.33 1.44 -4.12
N LEU A 58 -19.09 0.34 -4.84
CA LEU A 58 -19.10 0.28 -6.31
C LEU A 58 -20.34 -0.40 -6.88
N LEU A 59 -21.21 -0.92 -6.02
CA LEU A 59 -22.44 -1.57 -6.43
C LEU A 59 -23.34 -0.60 -7.20
N GLY A 60 -23.78 -1.02 -8.39
CA GLY A 60 -24.69 -0.25 -9.23
C GLY A 60 -24.07 0.90 -10.03
N LYS A 61 -22.75 1.09 -9.96
CA LYS A 61 -22.03 2.11 -10.74
C LYS A 61 -21.61 1.58 -12.10
N THR A 62 -21.68 2.44 -13.11
CA THR A 62 -21.11 2.16 -14.44
C THR A 62 -19.58 2.20 -14.38
N PRO A 63 -18.87 1.60 -15.35
CA PRO A 63 -17.40 1.67 -15.42
C PRO A 63 -16.84 3.09 -15.37
N ASP A 64 -17.50 4.04 -16.03
CA ASP A 64 -17.04 5.44 -16.05
C ASP A 64 -17.29 6.14 -14.71
N GLU A 65 -18.41 5.86 -14.05
CA GLU A 65 -18.65 6.33 -12.68
C GLU A 65 -17.63 5.77 -11.67
N VAL A 66 -17.22 4.51 -11.87
CA VAL A 66 -16.16 3.91 -11.03
C VAL A 66 -14.81 4.58 -11.25
N ARG A 67 -14.42 4.86 -12.52
CA ARG A 67 -13.17 5.57 -12.82
C ARG A 67 -13.18 6.98 -12.23
N HIS A 68 -14.29 7.68 -12.40
CA HIS A 68 -14.44 9.02 -11.83
C HIS A 68 -14.30 9.00 -10.31
N PHE A 69 -15.01 8.09 -9.63
CA PHE A 69 -14.91 7.88 -8.20
C PHE A 69 -13.48 7.58 -7.72
N ILE A 70 -12.75 6.71 -8.43
CA ILE A 70 -11.34 6.42 -8.12
C ILE A 70 -10.50 7.68 -8.21
N SER A 71 -10.67 8.46 -9.28
CA SER A 71 -9.89 9.69 -9.50
C SER A 71 -10.16 10.74 -8.43
N GLU A 72 -11.41 10.94 -8.04
CA GLU A 72 -11.81 11.85 -6.97
C GLU A 72 -11.21 11.41 -5.62
N GLN A 73 -11.37 10.13 -5.26
CA GLN A 73 -10.84 9.60 -4.01
C GLN A 73 -9.32 9.65 -3.95
N LEU A 74 -8.64 9.46 -5.09
CA LEU A 74 -7.19 9.58 -5.15
C LEU A 74 -6.76 11.04 -4.96
N ALA A 75 -7.41 11.98 -5.62
CA ALA A 75 -7.12 13.40 -5.48
C ALA A 75 -7.31 13.91 -4.05
N GLU A 76 -8.38 13.49 -3.36
CA GLU A 76 -8.63 13.84 -1.96
C GLU A 76 -7.58 13.29 -0.98
N ARG A 77 -6.96 12.16 -1.32
CA ARG A 77 -6.07 11.42 -0.42
C ARG A 77 -4.59 11.58 -0.74
N GLU A 78 -4.25 12.08 -1.93
CA GLU A 78 -2.86 12.18 -2.40
C GLU A 78 -1.98 12.98 -1.42
N ASP A 79 -2.50 14.05 -0.83
CA ASP A 79 -1.77 14.88 0.14
C ASP A 79 -1.37 14.09 1.40
N PHE A 80 -2.18 13.12 1.81
CA PHE A 80 -1.84 12.22 2.92
C PHE A 80 -0.84 11.16 2.49
N TYR A 81 -1.02 10.58 1.31
CA TYR A 81 -0.16 9.51 0.81
C TYR A 81 1.26 9.98 0.53
N THR A 82 1.40 11.20 0.01
CA THR A 82 2.71 11.81 -0.29
C THR A 82 3.53 12.13 0.95
N LYS A 83 2.94 12.12 2.15
CA LYS A 83 3.66 12.22 3.42
C LYS A 83 4.41 10.94 3.80
N ALA A 84 4.18 9.82 3.11
CA ALA A 84 4.92 8.58 3.36
C ALA A 84 6.42 8.78 3.07
N HIS A 85 7.28 8.08 3.82
CA HIS A 85 8.72 8.16 3.65
C HIS A 85 9.19 7.70 2.26
N TYR A 86 8.49 6.73 1.67
CA TYR A 86 8.82 6.16 0.37
C TYR A 86 7.58 6.07 -0.51
N THR A 87 7.79 6.29 -1.81
CA THR A 87 6.75 6.05 -2.83
C THR A 87 7.27 5.02 -3.82
N VAL A 88 6.48 3.99 -4.07
CA VAL A 88 6.78 2.93 -5.03
C VAL A 88 5.68 2.88 -6.08
N ASP A 89 6.04 3.08 -7.33
CA ASP A 89 5.11 2.92 -8.46
C ASP A 89 4.84 1.43 -8.70
N ILE A 90 3.57 1.05 -8.58
CA ILE A 90 3.09 -0.32 -8.77
C ILE A 90 2.27 -0.48 -10.06
N SER A 91 2.26 0.52 -10.94
CA SER A 91 1.44 0.52 -12.16
C SER A 91 1.76 -0.63 -13.12
N LEU A 92 2.96 -1.19 -13.04
CA LEU A 92 3.44 -2.25 -13.93
C LEU A 92 3.55 -3.63 -13.24
N LEU A 93 2.90 -3.85 -12.11
CA LEU A 93 2.93 -5.14 -11.39
C LEU A 93 1.92 -6.14 -11.99
N ASP A 94 2.09 -6.46 -13.26
CA ASP A 94 1.22 -7.34 -14.03
C ASP A 94 1.60 -8.82 -13.97
N ASN A 95 2.77 -9.14 -13.42
CA ASN A 95 3.22 -10.52 -13.27
C ASN A 95 4.05 -10.73 -12.00
N HIS A 96 4.18 -12.00 -11.60
CA HIS A 96 4.85 -12.40 -10.38
C HIS A 96 6.33 -11.95 -10.32
N LYS A 97 7.03 -11.95 -11.46
CA LYS A 97 8.43 -11.52 -11.52
C LYS A 97 8.58 -10.04 -11.18
N LYS A 98 7.75 -9.18 -11.76
CA LYS A 98 7.78 -7.73 -11.48
C LYS A 98 7.42 -7.43 -10.02
N VAL A 99 6.51 -8.20 -9.44
CA VAL A 99 6.20 -8.10 -8.00
C VAL A 99 7.43 -8.44 -7.17
N GLN A 100 8.13 -9.55 -7.47
CA GLN A 100 9.35 -9.93 -6.76
C GLN A 100 10.46 -8.90 -6.91
N ASP A 101 10.73 -8.41 -8.13
CA ASP A 101 11.73 -7.39 -8.38
C ASP A 101 11.43 -6.08 -7.61
N THR A 102 10.15 -5.73 -7.50
CA THR A 102 9.73 -4.55 -6.72
C THR A 102 9.93 -4.77 -5.23
N ILE A 103 9.61 -5.96 -4.71
CA ILE A 103 9.86 -6.31 -3.31
C ILE A 103 11.35 -6.24 -2.98
N LEU A 104 12.21 -6.79 -3.85
CA LEU A 104 13.66 -6.76 -3.65
C LEU A 104 14.18 -5.33 -3.59
N ARG A 105 13.80 -4.47 -4.55
CA ARG A 105 14.18 -3.05 -4.54
C ARG A 105 13.68 -2.32 -3.30
N LEU A 106 12.47 -2.62 -2.86
CA LEU A 106 11.92 -2.03 -1.63
C LEU A 106 12.72 -2.46 -0.41
N CYS A 107 13.09 -3.74 -0.31
CA CYS A 107 13.93 -4.25 0.77
C CYS A 107 15.30 -3.58 0.80
N GLU A 108 15.94 -3.43 -0.36
CA GLU A 108 17.22 -2.70 -0.48
C GLU A 108 17.08 -1.25 -0.02
N THR A 109 16.05 -0.54 -0.47
CA THR A 109 15.78 0.84 -0.09
C THR A 109 15.56 1.00 1.42
N LEU A 110 14.90 0.03 2.05
CA LEU A 110 14.61 0.01 3.49
C LEU A 110 15.75 -0.61 4.34
N GLY A 111 16.84 -1.04 3.71
CA GLY A 111 17.96 -1.71 4.40
C GLY A 111 17.59 -3.05 5.03
N ILE A 112 16.63 -3.76 4.43
CA ILE A 112 16.16 -5.07 4.91
C ILE A 112 16.93 -6.15 4.20
N SER A 113 17.56 -7.07 4.96
CA SER A 113 18.22 -8.23 4.38
C SER A 113 17.22 -9.14 3.68
N THR A 114 17.50 -9.45 2.41
CA THR A 114 16.68 -10.32 1.58
C THR A 114 16.93 -11.80 1.83
N ASP A 115 17.94 -12.17 2.63
CA ASP A 115 18.30 -13.55 2.94
C ASP A 115 17.15 -14.34 3.58
N ASN A 116 16.14 -13.64 4.10
CA ASN A 116 14.98 -14.22 4.78
C ASN A 116 13.72 -14.28 3.91
N ILE A 117 13.74 -13.80 2.67
CA ILE A 117 12.55 -13.79 1.80
C ILE A 117 12.32 -15.16 1.14
N ASN A 118 13.38 -15.95 0.98
CA ASN A 118 13.34 -17.28 0.32
C ASN A 118 13.18 -18.47 1.25
N THR A 119 13.11 -18.27 2.55
CA THR A 119 12.90 -19.38 3.50
C THR A 119 11.63 -19.16 4.30
N ASN A 120 10.66 -20.04 4.09
CA ASN A 120 9.62 -20.34 5.07
C ASN A 120 10.31 -20.78 6.37
N ASN A 121 10.55 -19.89 7.26
CA ASN A 121 11.01 -19.98 8.64
C ASN A 121 12.25 -19.13 8.90
N ASN A 122 12.07 -17.89 9.28
CA ASN A 122 12.68 -17.39 10.52
C ASN A 122 12.19 -15.95 10.83
N ARG A 123 11.70 -15.82 12.03
CA ARG A 123 11.17 -14.60 12.64
C ARG A 123 12.29 -13.61 12.81
N ASN A 124 12.08 -12.38 12.37
CA ASN A 124 12.71 -11.18 12.94
C ASN A 124 13.20 -10.14 11.92
N LYS A 125 12.29 -9.33 11.39
CA LYS A 125 12.52 -7.90 11.12
C LYS A 125 11.22 -7.19 10.73
N THR A 126 11.05 -5.99 11.24
CA THR A 126 9.79 -5.23 11.12
C THR A 126 9.83 -4.31 9.92
N ILE A 127 8.84 -4.45 9.05
CA ILE A 127 8.50 -3.44 8.06
C ILE A 127 7.09 -2.97 8.37
N LYS A 128 6.90 -1.69 8.52
CA LYS A 128 5.56 -1.10 8.57
C LYS A 128 5.25 -0.58 7.17
N THR A 129 4.46 -1.32 6.40
CA THR A 129 4.03 -0.90 5.08
C THR A 129 2.61 -0.39 5.17
N THR A 130 2.39 0.81 4.68
CA THR A 130 1.09 1.46 4.61
C THR A 130 0.69 1.60 3.15
N PHE A 131 -0.50 1.14 2.78
CA PHE A 131 -1.27 1.25 1.52
C PHE A 131 -1.17 0.11 0.56
#